data_be951395d2f078776df4fc88b19a512d
#
_entry.id   be951395d2f078776df4fc88b19a512d
#
_cell.length_a   1.000
_cell.length_b   1.000
_cell.length_c   1.000
_cell.angle_alpha   90.00
_cell.angle_beta   90.00
_cell.angle_gamma   90.00
#
_symmetry.space_group_name_H-M   'P 1'
#
loop_
_entity.id
_entity.type
_entity.pdbx_description
1 polymer ?
#
loop_
_entity_poly.entity_id
_entity_poly.type
_entity_poly.pdbx_seq_one_letter_code
_entity_poly.pdbx_strand_id
1 'polypeptide(L)'
;MQFNEFLGQLANYEPGKDIEVIAREFGLKKVIKLASNENPLGASKKVVECLKANAHLAHLYPDDTMSELKFKLSKHYNVGENQIIIGAGSDQIIEFAIHSKLNSHNAFLQCGVTFAMYQIYAKQTQSKCYKTASITHDLSEFRALYEAHKDEIKMIFLCVPNNPLGECLDSKAVREFIRGVDEDCLVVLDAAYNEFASFKDEKKHLNPAKLCVEFSNVLYLGTFSKLYALGGLRVGYGIANEAIIKAFYKLRAPFNVTNLSLKAACVALDDKEFVEQTLQNNFTQMKRYEDFARQNGIKFINSYTNFITYFFDECLGQGVANFNASAAQSGANFGADLAQHKANSSTNSSENLAKKLDSTQLANELLKKGIIIRDLKSYGLNAIRITIGLKEENDAFFDEFKNLIKV
;
A
#
# COMPACT_ATOMS: atom_id res chain seq x y z
N MET A 1 -16.09 -14.71 -32.32
CA MET A 1 -15.46 -13.39 -32.14
C MET A 1 -14.04 -13.66 -31.60
N GLN A 2 -13.03 -13.11 -32.27
CA GLN A 2 -11.64 -13.24 -31.82
C GLN A 2 -11.24 -11.97 -31.05
N PHE A 3 -10.75 -12.12 -29.83
CA PHE A 3 -10.13 -11.05 -29.05
C PHE A 3 -8.60 -11.09 -29.22
N ASN A 4 -7.90 -10.05 -28.74
CA ASN A 4 -6.45 -10.06 -28.74
C ASN A 4 -5.92 -11.24 -27.91
N GLU A 5 -4.95 -11.98 -28.46
CA GLU A 5 -4.43 -13.22 -27.84
C GLU A 5 -3.89 -13.01 -26.40
N PHE A 6 -3.29 -11.86 -26.13
CA PHE A 6 -2.77 -11.55 -24.80
C PHE A 6 -3.85 -11.52 -23.71
N LEU A 7 -5.13 -11.25 -24.05
CA LEU A 7 -6.22 -11.25 -23.06
C LEU A 7 -6.41 -12.62 -22.41
N GLY A 8 -6.12 -13.70 -23.14
CA GLY A 8 -6.15 -15.06 -22.58
C GLY A 8 -5.07 -15.33 -21.52
N GLN A 9 -4.04 -14.49 -21.44
CA GLN A 9 -2.95 -14.57 -20.45
C GLN A 9 -3.19 -13.72 -19.21
N LEU A 10 -4.23 -12.87 -19.22
CA LEU A 10 -4.58 -12.02 -18.09
C LEU A 10 -5.41 -12.82 -17.08
N ALA A 11 -4.99 -12.79 -15.82
CA ALA A 11 -5.83 -13.22 -14.72
C ALA A 11 -6.74 -12.08 -14.28
N ASN A 12 -7.98 -12.39 -13.94
CA ASN A 12 -8.85 -11.40 -13.30
C ASN A 12 -8.30 -11.03 -11.92
N TYR A 13 -8.46 -9.76 -11.55
CA TYR A 13 -8.21 -9.36 -10.17
C TYR A 13 -9.21 -10.04 -9.24
N GLU A 14 -8.71 -10.69 -8.19
CA GLU A 14 -9.57 -11.26 -7.14
C GLU A 14 -9.86 -10.19 -6.08
N PRO A 15 -11.08 -9.63 -6.03
CA PRO A 15 -11.44 -8.66 -5.01
C PRO A 15 -11.47 -9.28 -3.62
N GLY A 16 -11.36 -8.46 -2.58
CA GLY A 16 -11.63 -8.89 -1.21
C GLY A 16 -13.08 -9.34 -1.04
N LYS A 17 -13.30 -10.26 -0.10
CA LYS A 17 -14.66 -10.78 0.19
C LYS A 17 -15.57 -9.65 0.71
N ASP A 18 -16.82 -9.66 0.24
CA ASP A 18 -17.85 -8.71 0.65
C ASP A 18 -18.45 -9.09 2.00
N ILE A 19 -18.71 -8.08 2.85
CA ILE A 19 -19.24 -8.27 4.22
C ILE A 19 -20.63 -8.91 4.21
N GLU A 20 -21.53 -8.42 3.34
CA GLU A 20 -22.93 -8.89 3.30
C GLU A 20 -23.02 -10.32 2.74
N VAL A 21 -22.16 -10.65 1.78
CA VAL A 21 -22.07 -12.00 1.21
C VAL A 21 -21.65 -12.98 2.32
N ILE A 22 -20.58 -12.65 3.07
CA ILE A 22 -20.09 -13.51 4.15
C ILE A 22 -21.10 -13.60 5.29
N ALA A 23 -21.74 -12.51 5.68
CA ALA A 23 -22.79 -12.53 6.72
C ALA A 23 -23.93 -13.50 6.37
N ARG A 24 -24.37 -13.50 5.11
CA ARG A 24 -25.42 -14.43 4.62
C ARG A 24 -24.95 -15.86 4.53
N GLU A 25 -23.74 -16.10 3.99
CA GLU A 25 -23.19 -17.44 3.79
C GLU A 25 -23.03 -18.19 5.11
N PHE A 26 -22.56 -17.52 6.16
CA PHE A 26 -22.29 -18.15 7.46
C PHE A 26 -23.35 -17.84 8.53
N GLY A 27 -24.44 -17.14 8.19
CA GLY A 27 -25.50 -16.80 9.15
C GLY A 27 -25.05 -15.86 10.28
N LEU A 28 -24.08 -14.97 10.01
CA LEU A 28 -23.44 -14.12 11.01
C LEU A 28 -24.18 -12.80 11.19
N LYS A 29 -24.34 -12.39 12.45
CA LYS A 29 -24.94 -11.08 12.79
C LYS A 29 -23.95 -9.91 12.64
N LYS A 30 -22.65 -10.18 12.75
CA LYS A 30 -21.58 -9.18 12.67
C LYS A 30 -20.39 -9.77 11.92
N VAL A 31 -19.82 -9.02 11.00
CA VAL A 31 -18.59 -9.35 10.27
C VAL A 31 -17.59 -8.22 10.48
N ILE A 32 -16.37 -8.59 10.82
CA ILE A 32 -15.23 -7.69 11.01
C ILE A 32 -14.32 -7.81 9.79
N LYS A 33 -14.09 -6.71 9.05
CA LYS A 33 -13.29 -6.71 7.83
C LYS A 33 -11.93 -6.05 8.07
N LEU A 34 -10.90 -6.86 8.26
CA LEU A 34 -9.50 -6.45 8.43
C LEU A 34 -8.64 -6.84 7.21
N ALA A 35 -9.15 -6.70 5.99
CA ALA A 35 -8.56 -7.26 4.77
C ALA A 35 -8.14 -6.23 3.72
N SER A 36 -8.81 -5.08 3.62
CA SER A 36 -8.68 -4.17 2.46
C SER A 36 -7.97 -2.86 2.79
N ASN A 37 -7.33 -2.77 3.95
CA ASN A 37 -6.62 -1.57 4.41
C ASN A 37 -7.53 -0.33 4.44
N GLU A 38 -8.81 -0.55 4.78
CA GLU A 38 -9.80 0.51 4.99
C GLU A 38 -9.55 1.21 6.33
N ASN A 39 -10.02 2.44 6.47
CA ASN A 39 -9.92 3.17 7.73
C ASN A 39 -11.05 2.73 8.67
N PRO A 40 -10.75 2.19 9.87
CA PRO A 40 -11.77 1.65 10.76
C PRO A 40 -12.67 2.72 11.41
N LEU A 41 -12.28 3.99 11.37
CA LEU A 41 -13.10 5.10 11.87
C LEU A 41 -14.27 5.44 10.92
N GLY A 42 -14.29 4.86 9.71
CA GLY A 42 -15.24 5.26 8.66
C GLY A 42 -14.93 6.66 8.12
N ALA A 43 -15.82 7.21 7.28
CA ALA A 43 -15.66 8.57 6.77
C ALA A 43 -15.89 9.61 7.88
N SER A 44 -15.13 10.72 7.85
CA SER A 44 -15.28 11.79 8.85
C SER A 44 -16.68 12.40 8.84
N LYS A 45 -17.14 12.92 9.98
CA LYS A 45 -18.44 13.58 10.08
C LYS A 45 -18.59 14.72 9.06
N LYS A 46 -17.54 15.53 8.87
CA LYS A 46 -17.53 16.63 7.90
C LYS A 46 -17.71 16.14 6.46
N VAL A 47 -17.08 15.01 6.11
CA VAL A 47 -17.28 14.37 4.81
C VAL A 47 -18.70 13.87 4.64
N VAL A 48 -19.26 13.18 5.65
CA VAL A 48 -20.64 12.68 5.60
C VAL A 48 -21.64 13.84 5.42
N GLU A 49 -21.47 14.94 6.15
CA GLU A 49 -22.31 16.14 6.01
C GLU A 49 -22.14 16.77 4.62
N CYS A 50 -20.94 16.87 4.09
CA CYS A 50 -20.67 17.36 2.75
C CYS A 50 -21.40 16.50 1.70
N LEU A 51 -21.33 15.18 1.79
CA LEU A 51 -22.01 14.27 0.86
C LEU A 51 -23.54 14.44 0.92
N LYS A 52 -24.13 14.53 2.11
CA LYS A 52 -25.57 14.77 2.29
C LYS A 52 -26.00 16.10 1.69
N ALA A 53 -25.26 17.19 1.95
CA ALA A 53 -25.57 18.52 1.45
C ALA A 53 -25.46 18.62 -0.08
N ASN A 54 -24.61 17.81 -0.72
CA ASN A 54 -24.36 17.88 -2.15
C ASN A 54 -24.96 16.71 -2.96
N ALA A 55 -25.70 15.78 -2.33
CA ALA A 55 -26.27 14.61 -3.01
C ALA A 55 -27.15 14.99 -4.21
N HIS A 56 -27.82 16.15 -4.18
CA HIS A 56 -28.63 16.68 -5.25
C HIS A 56 -27.84 16.99 -6.53
N LEU A 57 -26.51 17.12 -6.46
CA LEU A 57 -25.63 17.37 -7.63
C LEU A 57 -25.30 16.09 -8.44
N ALA A 58 -25.79 14.93 -8.01
CA ALA A 58 -25.46 13.65 -8.64
C ALA A 58 -25.84 13.57 -10.14
N HIS A 59 -26.77 14.39 -10.63
CA HIS A 59 -27.20 14.46 -12.02
C HIS A 59 -26.32 15.34 -12.92
N LEU A 60 -25.36 16.08 -12.33
CA LEU A 60 -24.46 16.96 -13.08
C LEU A 60 -23.10 16.31 -13.33
N TYR A 61 -22.53 16.55 -14.51
CA TYR A 61 -21.12 16.25 -14.74
C TYR A 61 -20.24 17.11 -13.81
N PRO A 62 -19.10 16.57 -13.33
CA PRO A 62 -18.17 17.32 -12.50
C PRO A 62 -17.42 18.40 -13.28
N ASP A 63 -16.76 19.33 -12.55
CA ASP A 63 -15.72 20.17 -13.13
C ASP A 63 -14.56 19.28 -13.63
N ASP A 64 -14.42 19.16 -14.96
CA ASP A 64 -13.39 18.31 -15.57
C ASP A 64 -11.96 18.82 -15.31
N THR A 65 -11.81 20.10 -14.93
CA THR A 65 -10.52 20.67 -14.55
C THR A 65 -10.11 20.30 -13.11
N MET A 66 -11.10 19.90 -12.28
CA MET A 66 -10.93 19.57 -10.85
C MET A 66 -10.21 20.67 -10.07
N SER A 67 -10.51 21.93 -10.43
CA SER A 67 -9.78 23.12 -10.02
C SER A 67 -9.68 23.30 -8.50
N GLU A 68 -10.78 23.10 -7.76
CA GLU A 68 -10.78 23.25 -6.30
C GLU A 68 -9.84 22.27 -5.61
N LEU A 69 -9.91 20.99 -5.97
CA LEU A 69 -9.06 19.95 -5.36
C LEU A 69 -7.60 20.14 -5.75
N LYS A 70 -7.31 20.49 -7.01
CA LYS A 70 -5.94 20.80 -7.46
C LYS A 70 -5.35 21.98 -6.70
N PHE A 71 -6.12 23.06 -6.55
CA PHE A 71 -5.69 24.21 -5.78
C PHE A 71 -5.35 23.82 -4.33
N LYS A 72 -6.21 23.04 -3.66
CA LYS A 72 -5.97 22.59 -2.29
C LYS A 72 -4.73 21.70 -2.19
N LEU A 73 -4.56 20.72 -3.10
CA LEU A 73 -3.37 19.88 -3.14
C LEU A 73 -2.09 20.67 -3.45
N SER A 74 -2.17 21.65 -4.35
CA SER A 74 -1.08 22.57 -4.66
C SER A 74 -0.59 23.31 -3.41
N LYS A 75 -1.51 23.83 -2.61
CA LYS A 75 -1.19 24.50 -1.33
C LYS A 75 -0.66 23.51 -0.29
N HIS A 76 -1.27 22.33 -0.19
CA HIS A 76 -0.90 21.32 0.79
C HIS A 76 0.55 20.81 0.57
N TYR A 77 0.92 20.56 -0.69
CA TYR A 77 2.24 20.05 -1.06
C TYR A 77 3.25 21.09 -1.52
N ASN A 78 2.85 22.35 -1.64
CA ASN A 78 3.67 23.44 -2.18
C ASN A 78 4.23 23.12 -3.58
N VAL A 79 3.35 22.74 -4.51
CA VAL A 79 3.64 22.44 -5.92
C VAL A 79 2.71 23.22 -6.84
N GLY A 80 3.04 23.34 -8.13
CA GLY A 80 2.14 23.96 -9.12
C GLY A 80 0.90 23.10 -9.40
N GLU A 81 -0.25 23.70 -9.68
CA GLU A 81 -1.46 22.98 -10.10
C GLU A 81 -1.26 22.20 -11.41
N ASN A 82 -0.37 22.68 -12.29
CA ASN A 82 0.06 22.01 -13.51
C ASN A 82 0.95 20.78 -13.29
N GLN A 83 1.41 20.56 -12.06
CA GLN A 83 2.17 19.38 -11.62
C GLN A 83 1.26 18.30 -11.01
N ILE A 84 -0.07 18.50 -11.00
CA ILE A 84 -1.03 17.60 -10.33
C ILE A 84 -1.99 16.98 -11.36
N ILE A 85 -2.17 15.67 -11.26
CA ILE A 85 -3.25 14.94 -11.90
C ILE A 85 -4.12 14.25 -10.85
N ILE A 86 -5.44 14.22 -11.06
CA ILE A 86 -6.40 13.53 -10.21
C ILE A 86 -7.00 12.36 -10.98
N GLY A 87 -7.11 11.21 -10.32
CA GLY A 87 -7.65 9.99 -10.90
C GLY A 87 -8.66 9.28 -10.01
N ALA A 88 -9.35 8.30 -10.57
CA ALA A 88 -10.24 7.39 -9.86
C ALA A 88 -9.43 6.43 -8.95
N GLY A 89 -8.88 6.99 -7.86
CA GLY A 89 -7.82 6.40 -7.04
C GLY A 89 -6.44 6.59 -7.68
N SER A 90 -5.38 6.35 -6.90
CA SER A 90 -4.00 6.28 -7.43
C SER A 90 -3.85 5.18 -8.49
N ASP A 91 -4.69 4.18 -8.43
CA ASP A 91 -4.77 3.04 -9.33
C ASP A 91 -4.90 3.47 -10.80
N GLN A 92 -5.81 4.39 -11.10
CA GLN A 92 -5.97 4.93 -12.46
C GLN A 92 -4.73 5.71 -12.93
N ILE A 93 -4.00 6.35 -12.02
CA ILE A 93 -2.79 7.09 -12.37
C ILE A 93 -1.63 6.12 -12.65
N ILE A 94 -1.59 4.97 -11.96
CA ILE A 94 -0.68 3.87 -12.31
C ILE A 94 -0.96 3.38 -13.73
N GLU A 95 -2.22 3.21 -14.09
CA GLU A 95 -2.64 2.84 -15.45
C GLU A 95 -2.15 3.87 -16.49
N PHE A 96 -2.35 5.19 -16.23
CA PHE A 96 -1.84 6.24 -17.11
C PHE A 96 -0.31 6.19 -17.26
N ALA A 97 0.42 5.99 -16.16
CA ALA A 97 1.87 5.87 -16.19
C ALA A 97 2.31 4.71 -17.08
N ILE A 98 1.72 3.53 -16.89
CA ILE A 98 2.02 2.32 -17.65
C ILE A 98 1.72 2.52 -19.14
N HIS A 99 0.52 2.97 -19.50
CA HIS A 99 0.14 3.17 -20.91
C HIS A 99 0.88 4.32 -21.58
N SER A 100 1.43 5.28 -20.83
CA SER A 100 2.23 6.37 -21.41
C SER A 100 3.67 5.97 -21.77
N LYS A 101 4.21 4.92 -21.12
CA LYS A 101 5.65 4.63 -21.18
C LYS A 101 5.97 3.19 -21.58
N LEU A 102 5.10 2.22 -21.23
CA LEU A 102 5.36 0.80 -21.44
C LEU A 102 4.70 0.24 -22.71
N ASN A 103 5.38 -0.70 -23.35
CA ASN A 103 4.93 -1.44 -24.54
C ASN A 103 5.67 -2.78 -24.64
N SER A 104 5.39 -3.59 -25.67
CA SER A 104 6.00 -4.92 -25.87
C SER A 104 7.52 -4.92 -26.14
N HIS A 105 8.14 -3.75 -26.35
CA HIS A 105 9.58 -3.63 -26.63
C HIS A 105 10.41 -3.14 -25.47
N ASN A 106 9.77 -2.88 -24.33
CA ASN A 106 10.46 -2.39 -23.15
C ASN A 106 10.01 -3.08 -21.86
N ALA A 107 10.59 -2.69 -20.74
CA ALA A 107 10.41 -3.35 -19.47
C ALA A 107 10.14 -2.36 -18.34
N PHE A 108 9.61 -2.90 -17.23
CA PHE A 108 9.59 -2.23 -15.94
C PHE A 108 10.26 -3.08 -14.86
N LEU A 109 10.70 -2.42 -13.79
CA LEU A 109 11.34 -3.02 -12.63
C LEU A 109 10.48 -2.81 -11.38
N GLN A 110 10.30 -3.85 -10.58
CA GLN A 110 9.59 -3.81 -9.31
C GLN A 110 10.20 -4.72 -8.26
N CYS A 111 9.81 -4.55 -7.01
CA CYS A 111 10.15 -5.46 -5.91
C CYS A 111 9.58 -6.87 -6.15
N GLY A 112 10.25 -7.90 -5.61
CA GLY A 112 9.81 -9.30 -5.69
C GLY A 112 8.38 -9.50 -5.20
N VAL A 113 8.04 -8.88 -4.06
CA VAL A 113 6.68 -8.85 -3.51
C VAL A 113 6.26 -7.40 -3.28
N THR A 114 5.29 -6.93 -4.06
CA THR A 114 4.75 -5.57 -3.99
C THR A 114 3.32 -5.52 -4.51
N PHE A 115 2.75 -4.34 -4.68
CA PHE A 115 1.35 -4.16 -5.08
C PHE A 115 1.07 -4.79 -6.46
N ALA A 116 0.13 -5.71 -6.50
CA ALA A 116 -0.13 -6.57 -7.66
C ALA A 116 -0.58 -5.81 -8.91
N MET A 117 -1.19 -4.61 -8.75
CA MET A 117 -1.74 -3.86 -9.87
C MET A 117 -0.68 -3.38 -10.86
N TYR A 118 0.56 -3.15 -10.44
CA TYR A 118 1.63 -2.78 -11.37
C TYR A 118 1.79 -3.84 -12.46
N GLN A 119 1.88 -5.11 -12.05
CA GLN A 119 2.04 -6.21 -12.99
C GLN A 119 0.75 -6.49 -13.77
N ILE A 120 -0.43 -6.34 -13.16
CA ILE A 120 -1.72 -6.55 -13.81
C ILE A 120 -1.91 -5.54 -14.96
N TYR A 121 -1.68 -4.25 -14.72
CA TYR A 121 -1.78 -3.24 -15.77
C TYR A 121 -0.66 -3.36 -16.82
N ALA A 122 0.59 -3.63 -16.39
CA ALA A 122 1.69 -3.77 -17.33
C ALA A 122 1.53 -4.96 -18.30
N LYS A 123 0.87 -6.03 -17.87
CA LYS A 123 0.50 -7.13 -18.80
C LYS A 123 -0.37 -6.67 -19.97
N GLN A 124 -1.19 -5.62 -19.79
CA GLN A 124 -2.01 -5.06 -20.87
C GLN A 124 -1.15 -4.43 -21.98
N THR A 125 0.05 -3.97 -21.66
CA THR A 125 1.01 -3.42 -22.63
C THR A 125 1.98 -4.46 -23.17
N GLN A 126 1.90 -5.70 -22.68
CA GLN A 126 2.82 -6.80 -23.01
C GLN A 126 4.30 -6.51 -22.68
N SER A 127 4.56 -5.54 -21.79
CA SER A 127 5.89 -5.19 -21.37
C SER A 127 6.51 -6.27 -20.47
N LYS A 128 7.83 -6.40 -20.55
CA LYS A 128 8.60 -7.33 -19.72
C LYS A 128 8.68 -6.82 -18.29
N CYS A 129 8.68 -7.74 -17.32
CA CYS A 129 8.82 -7.43 -15.90
C CYS A 129 10.12 -7.98 -15.33
N TYR A 130 10.95 -7.10 -14.79
CA TYR A 130 12.08 -7.47 -13.94
C TYR A 130 11.67 -7.34 -12.47
N LYS A 131 12.04 -8.34 -11.65
CA LYS A 131 11.75 -8.37 -10.21
C LYS A 131 13.02 -8.60 -9.42
N THR A 132 13.15 -7.92 -8.28
CA THR A 132 14.20 -8.27 -7.31
C THR A 132 13.98 -9.67 -6.75
N ALA A 133 15.04 -10.32 -6.31
CA ALA A 133 14.97 -11.64 -5.65
C ALA A 133 14.40 -11.53 -4.25
N SER A 134 14.74 -10.45 -3.54
CA SER A 134 14.22 -10.13 -2.21
C SER A 134 12.72 -9.83 -2.23
N ILE A 135 12.00 -10.31 -1.21
CA ILE A 135 10.58 -10.01 -1.05
C ILE A 135 10.33 -8.57 -0.58
N THR A 136 11.29 -7.95 0.10
CA THR A 136 11.29 -6.54 0.51
C THR A 136 12.14 -5.69 -0.42
N HIS A 137 11.97 -4.36 -0.37
CA HIS A 137 12.76 -3.44 -1.17
C HIS A 137 14.25 -3.47 -0.76
N ASP A 138 15.10 -4.00 -1.64
CA ASP A 138 16.55 -3.88 -1.57
C ASP A 138 17.05 -3.03 -2.74
N LEU A 139 17.45 -1.79 -2.44
CA LEU A 139 17.90 -0.84 -3.48
C LEU A 139 19.19 -1.27 -4.17
N SER A 140 19.98 -2.16 -3.58
CA SER A 140 21.17 -2.72 -4.23
C SER A 140 20.78 -3.70 -5.34
N GLU A 141 19.78 -4.55 -5.12
CA GLU A 141 19.21 -5.42 -6.15
C GLU A 141 18.53 -4.62 -7.27
N PHE A 142 17.75 -3.56 -6.90
CA PHE A 142 17.17 -2.65 -7.88
C PHE A 142 18.26 -2.01 -8.76
N ARG A 143 19.37 -1.54 -8.15
CA ARG A 143 20.50 -0.96 -8.86
C ARG A 143 21.13 -1.97 -9.83
N ALA A 144 21.44 -3.16 -9.33
CA ALA A 144 22.06 -4.21 -10.14
C ALA A 144 21.21 -4.61 -11.36
N LEU A 145 19.88 -4.79 -11.15
CA LEU A 145 18.96 -5.11 -12.25
C LEU A 145 18.80 -3.94 -13.23
N TYR A 146 18.72 -2.71 -12.73
CA TYR A 146 18.64 -1.53 -13.58
C TYR A 146 19.87 -1.38 -14.47
N GLU A 147 21.07 -1.45 -13.90
CA GLU A 147 22.32 -1.32 -14.67
C GLU A 147 22.49 -2.46 -15.70
N ALA A 148 22.06 -3.68 -15.37
CA ALA A 148 22.13 -4.81 -16.29
C ALA A 148 21.14 -4.69 -17.47
N HIS A 149 20.03 -3.93 -17.31
CA HIS A 149 18.93 -3.87 -18.28
C HIS A 149 18.43 -2.44 -18.55
N LYS A 150 19.25 -1.42 -18.34
CA LYS A 150 18.83 -0.01 -18.43
C LYS A 150 18.31 0.40 -19.80
N ASP A 151 18.77 -0.24 -20.88
CA ASP A 151 18.28 0.02 -22.23
C ASP A 151 16.83 -0.43 -22.42
N GLU A 152 16.39 -1.48 -21.70
CA GLU A 152 15.04 -2.03 -21.75
C GLU A 152 14.14 -1.40 -20.69
N ILE A 153 14.65 -1.16 -19.46
CA ILE A 153 13.83 -0.69 -18.33
C ILE A 153 13.51 0.81 -18.52
N LYS A 154 12.22 1.09 -18.74
CA LYS A 154 11.69 2.44 -18.93
C LYS A 154 10.79 2.90 -17.79
N MET A 155 10.55 2.04 -16.80
CA MET A 155 9.79 2.36 -15.61
C MET A 155 10.25 1.56 -14.41
N ILE A 156 10.29 2.19 -13.23
CA ILE A 156 10.61 1.56 -11.95
C ILE A 156 9.49 1.88 -10.97
N PHE A 157 8.92 0.84 -10.34
CA PHE A 157 7.95 1.00 -9.24
C PHE A 157 8.62 0.80 -7.89
N LEU A 158 8.53 1.81 -7.03
CA LEU A 158 8.89 1.75 -5.63
C LEU A 158 7.64 2.03 -4.79
N CYS A 159 7.11 1.00 -4.12
CA CYS A 159 5.99 1.12 -3.19
C CYS A 159 6.52 1.48 -1.80
N VAL A 160 6.42 2.73 -1.40
CA VAL A 160 7.08 3.26 -0.20
C VAL A 160 6.09 4.06 0.66
N PRO A 161 5.55 3.43 1.70
CA PRO A 161 5.71 2.05 2.24
C PRO A 161 5.13 0.95 1.35
N ASN A 162 5.72 -0.26 1.45
CA ASN A 162 5.33 -1.39 0.60
C ASN A 162 4.02 -2.05 1.03
N ASN A 163 3.21 -2.40 0.07
CA ASN A 163 2.03 -3.24 0.22
C ASN A 163 2.24 -4.52 -0.60
N PRO A 164 2.23 -5.74 -0.01
CA PRO A 164 1.51 -6.11 1.23
C PRO A 164 2.37 -6.25 2.50
N LEU A 165 3.65 -5.91 2.52
CA LEU A 165 4.54 -6.30 3.60
C LEU A 165 4.68 -5.23 4.70
N GLY A 166 4.56 -3.94 4.37
CA GLY A 166 4.55 -2.84 5.33
C GLY A 166 5.90 -2.16 5.57
N GLU A 167 7.02 -2.68 5.04
CA GLU A 167 8.33 -2.04 5.16
C GLU A 167 8.36 -0.70 4.42
N CYS A 168 9.30 0.17 4.82
CA CYS A 168 9.48 1.48 4.23
C CYS A 168 10.95 1.85 4.10
N LEU A 169 11.35 2.29 2.93
CA LEU A 169 12.69 2.85 2.67
C LEU A 169 12.85 4.24 3.31
N ASP A 170 14.08 4.61 3.63
CA ASP A 170 14.39 5.99 4.02
C ASP A 170 14.32 6.91 2.79
N SER A 171 13.70 8.08 2.96
CA SER A 171 13.57 9.06 1.87
C SER A 171 14.90 9.49 1.27
N LYS A 172 15.98 9.53 2.09
CA LYS A 172 17.33 9.79 1.61
C LYS A 172 17.82 8.69 0.67
N ALA A 173 17.64 7.42 1.04
CA ALA A 173 18.05 6.27 0.22
C ALA A 173 17.28 6.21 -1.10
N VAL A 174 15.98 6.50 -1.07
CA VAL A 174 15.14 6.60 -2.28
C VAL A 174 15.71 7.68 -3.22
N ARG A 175 16.00 8.88 -2.73
CA ARG A 175 16.56 9.97 -3.54
C ARG A 175 17.95 9.63 -4.10
N GLU A 176 18.82 9.00 -3.31
CA GLU A 176 20.14 8.51 -3.76
C GLU A 176 20.01 7.45 -4.86
N PHE A 177 19.02 6.58 -4.76
CA PHE A 177 18.72 5.61 -5.81
C PHE A 177 18.30 6.31 -7.11
N ILE A 178 17.36 7.25 -7.04
CA ILE A 178 16.81 7.95 -8.22
C ILE A 178 17.90 8.73 -8.97
N ARG A 179 18.88 9.34 -8.28
CA ARG A 179 19.99 10.05 -8.92
C ARG A 179 20.83 9.21 -9.90
N GLY A 180 20.81 7.90 -9.74
CA GLY A 180 21.48 6.99 -10.67
C GLY A 180 20.54 6.35 -11.68
N VAL A 181 19.33 6.87 -11.86
CA VAL A 181 18.37 6.42 -12.87
C VAL A 181 18.28 7.47 -13.98
N ASP A 182 18.37 7.04 -15.23
CA ASP A 182 18.28 7.93 -16.39
C ASP A 182 16.97 8.71 -16.42
N GLU A 183 16.99 9.95 -16.85
CA GLU A 183 15.81 10.82 -16.92
C GLU A 183 14.71 10.28 -17.85
N ASP A 184 15.07 9.44 -18.83
CA ASP A 184 14.08 8.75 -19.68
C ASP A 184 13.41 7.55 -19.01
N CYS A 185 13.86 7.10 -17.85
CA CYS A 185 13.21 6.05 -17.06
C CYS A 185 12.30 6.67 -15.98
N LEU A 186 10.99 6.46 -16.05
CA LEU A 186 10.03 6.98 -15.09
C LEU A 186 10.10 6.21 -13.77
N VAL A 187 10.38 6.89 -12.66
CA VAL A 187 10.33 6.32 -11.31
C VAL A 187 8.99 6.66 -10.66
N VAL A 188 8.15 5.65 -10.46
CA VAL A 188 6.85 5.76 -9.80
C VAL A 188 7.02 5.45 -8.32
N LEU A 189 6.83 6.47 -7.48
CA LEU A 189 6.82 6.35 -6.03
C LEU A 189 5.38 6.20 -5.56
N ASP A 190 4.94 4.97 -5.31
CA ASP A 190 3.61 4.73 -4.73
C ASP A 190 3.66 5.00 -3.23
N ALA A 191 3.19 6.18 -2.86
CA ALA A 191 3.24 6.74 -1.53
C ALA A 191 1.86 6.71 -0.83
N ALA A 192 1.01 5.73 -1.16
CA ALA A 192 -0.34 5.60 -0.61
C ALA A 192 -0.41 5.55 0.92
N TYR A 193 0.71 5.30 1.58
CA TYR A 193 0.85 5.24 3.04
C TYR A 193 1.90 6.21 3.59
N ASN A 194 2.31 7.22 2.82
CA ASN A 194 3.39 8.14 3.19
C ASN A 194 3.12 8.86 4.52
N GLU A 195 1.87 9.28 4.76
CA GLU A 195 1.50 9.98 5.99
C GLU A 195 1.59 9.07 7.23
N PHE A 196 1.27 7.77 7.09
CA PHE A 196 1.49 6.80 8.15
C PHE A 196 3.00 6.62 8.43
N ALA A 197 3.80 6.53 7.38
CA ALA A 197 5.25 6.39 7.51
C ALA A 197 5.88 7.62 8.18
N SER A 198 5.54 8.82 7.73
CA SER A 198 6.09 10.07 8.27
C SER A 198 5.67 10.32 9.72
N PHE A 199 4.47 9.90 10.13
CA PHE A 199 4.02 9.99 11.52
C PHE A 199 4.84 9.06 12.44
N LYS A 200 5.18 7.86 11.97
CA LYS A 200 5.97 6.88 12.73
C LYS A 200 7.46 7.25 12.76
N ASP A 201 8.00 7.71 11.64
CA ASP A 201 9.42 8.08 11.48
C ASP A 201 9.56 9.11 10.34
N GLU A 202 9.93 10.34 10.68
CA GLU A 202 10.06 11.44 9.71
C GLU A 202 11.11 11.16 8.61
N LYS A 203 12.12 10.30 8.88
CA LYS A 203 13.10 9.89 7.87
C LYS A 203 12.47 9.16 6.67
N LYS A 204 11.28 8.61 6.86
CA LYS A 204 10.50 7.90 5.84
C LYS A 204 9.65 8.83 4.98
N HIS A 205 9.50 10.10 5.37
CA HIS A 205 8.66 11.05 4.67
C HIS A 205 9.17 11.39 3.27
N LEU A 206 8.41 11.03 2.24
CA LEU A 206 8.63 11.45 0.86
C LEU A 206 7.95 12.81 0.63
N ASN A 207 8.73 13.85 0.36
CA ASN A 207 8.22 15.19 0.08
C ASN A 207 8.12 15.42 -1.44
N PRO A 208 6.90 15.46 -2.03
CA PRO A 208 6.75 15.56 -3.49
C PRO A 208 7.28 16.88 -4.07
N ALA A 209 7.22 18.00 -3.36
CA ALA A 209 7.79 19.26 -3.84
C ALA A 209 9.32 19.15 -4.03
N LYS A 210 10.01 18.58 -3.04
CA LYS A 210 11.46 18.35 -3.14
C LYS A 210 11.81 17.39 -4.28
N LEU A 211 11.01 16.33 -4.44
CA LEU A 211 11.20 15.33 -5.50
C LEU A 211 11.02 15.94 -6.88
N CYS A 212 9.97 16.74 -7.11
CA CYS A 212 9.75 17.42 -8.40
C CYS A 212 10.78 18.50 -8.75
N VAL A 213 11.43 19.10 -7.74
CA VAL A 213 12.53 20.06 -7.96
C VAL A 213 13.82 19.33 -8.33
N GLU A 214 14.07 18.18 -7.69
CA GLU A 214 15.34 17.45 -7.86
C GLU A 214 15.36 16.52 -9.07
N PHE A 215 14.19 15.99 -9.49
CA PHE A 215 14.08 14.97 -10.52
C PHE A 215 13.00 15.30 -11.54
N SER A 216 13.35 15.20 -12.83
CA SER A 216 12.41 15.39 -13.94
C SER A 216 11.53 14.17 -14.21
N ASN A 217 11.96 12.97 -13.76
CA ASN A 217 11.43 11.65 -14.09
C ASN A 217 10.73 10.94 -12.93
N VAL A 218 10.28 11.67 -11.92
CA VAL A 218 9.55 11.09 -10.76
C VAL A 218 8.06 11.37 -10.84
N LEU A 219 7.27 10.33 -10.57
CA LEU A 219 5.84 10.41 -10.30
C LEU A 219 5.58 9.99 -8.84
N TYR A 220 5.14 10.92 -8.00
CA TYR A 220 4.64 10.65 -6.66
C TYR A 220 3.14 10.36 -6.72
N LEU A 221 2.69 9.25 -6.11
CA LEU A 221 1.28 8.87 -6.03
C LEU A 221 0.76 9.00 -4.59
N GLY A 222 -0.35 9.69 -4.43
CA GLY A 222 -1.10 9.79 -3.19
C GLY A 222 -2.55 9.35 -3.34
N THR A 223 -3.22 9.05 -2.23
CA THR A 223 -4.60 8.57 -2.27
C THR A 223 -5.42 9.09 -1.09
N PHE A 224 -6.71 9.31 -1.33
CA PHE A 224 -7.69 9.57 -0.28
C PHE A 224 -8.30 8.28 0.31
N SER A 225 -7.94 7.11 -0.23
CA SER A 225 -8.55 5.83 0.15
C SER A 225 -8.19 5.33 1.55
N LYS A 226 -7.02 5.73 2.09
CA LYS A 226 -6.47 5.15 3.33
C LYS A 226 -6.63 6.09 4.52
N LEU A 227 -5.76 7.06 4.66
CA LEU A 227 -5.78 8.02 5.76
C LEU A 227 -7.10 8.79 5.86
N TYR A 228 -7.61 9.24 4.72
CA TYR A 228 -8.82 10.06 4.62
C TYR A 228 -10.14 9.27 4.56
N ALA A 229 -10.08 7.93 4.63
CA ALA A 229 -11.25 7.04 4.66
C ALA A 229 -12.21 7.14 3.46
N LEU A 230 -11.71 7.54 2.28
CA LEU A 230 -12.53 7.69 1.07
C LEU A 230 -12.36 6.55 0.07
N GLY A 231 -12.09 5.32 0.54
CA GLY A 231 -11.88 4.16 -0.32
C GLY A 231 -13.00 3.92 -1.34
N GLY A 232 -14.26 4.08 -0.91
CA GLY A 232 -15.45 3.93 -1.76
C GLY A 232 -15.68 5.08 -2.73
N LEU A 233 -15.11 6.26 -2.49
CA LEU A 233 -15.27 7.45 -3.35
C LEU A 233 -14.24 7.51 -4.47
N ARG A 234 -13.22 6.65 -4.47
CA ARG A 234 -12.25 6.50 -5.54
C ARG A 234 -11.57 7.81 -5.94
N VAL A 235 -10.82 8.45 -5.04
CA VAL A 235 -10.02 9.64 -5.33
C VAL A 235 -8.56 9.38 -5.02
N GLY A 236 -7.69 9.68 -5.98
CA GLY A 236 -6.24 9.67 -5.84
C GLY A 236 -5.61 10.78 -6.66
N TYR A 237 -4.33 11.03 -6.45
CA TYR A 237 -3.61 12.07 -7.16
C TYR A 237 -2.18 11.64 -7.45
N GLY A 238 -1.64 12.18 -8.55
CA GLY A 238 -0.22 12.09 -8.90
C GLY A 238 0.41 13.48 -8.93
N ILE A 239 1.64 13.58 -8.45
CA ILE A 239 2.44 14.81 -8.50
C ILE A 239 3.74 14.49 -9.25
N ALA A 240 4.01 15.25 -10.32
CA ALA A 240 5.16 15.05 -11.18
C ALA A 240 5.54 16.34 -11.91
N ASN A 241 6.61 16.28 -12.68
CA ASN A 241 6.93 17.35 -13.63
C ASN A 241 5.77 17.59 -14.61
N GLU A 242 5.54 18.83 -15.00
CA GLU A 242 4.47 19.26 -15.89
C GLU A 242 4.41 18.46 -17.20
N ALA A 243 5.56 18.06 -17.76
CA ALA A 243 5.62 17.29 -19.00
C ALA A 243 4.97 15.90 -18.84
N ILE A 244 5.20 15.23 -17.70
CA ILE A 244 4.58 13.94 -17.36
C ILE A 244 3.06 14.13 -17.19
N ILE A 245 2.65 15.15 -16.45
CA ILE A 245 1.24 15.43 -16.21
C ILE A 245 0.50 15.72 -17.53
N LYS A 246 1.09 16.52 -18.42
CA LYS A 246 0.54 16.78 -19.78
C LYS A 246 0.38 15.50 -20.61
N ALA A 247 1.32 14.56 -20.50
CA ALA A 247 1.19 13.27 -21.18
C ALA A 247 0.01 12.45 -20.64
N PHE A 248 -0.15 12.40 -19.31
CA PHE A 248 -1.24 11.64 -18.67
C PHE A 248 -2.62 12.22 -18.96
N TYR A 249 -2.76 13.54 -19.11
CA TYR A 249 -4.01 14.17 -19.51
C TYR A 249 -4.51 13.69 -20.88
N LYS A 250 -3.65 13.21 -21.76
CA LYS A 250 -4.04 12.62 -23.06
C LYS A 250 -4.67 11.23 -22.94
N LEU A 251 -4.43 10.54 -21.82
CA LEU A 251 -4.96 9.21 -21.52
C LEU A 251 -6.21 9.26 -20.63
N ARG A 252 -6.38 10.36 -19.89
CA ARG A 252 -7.47 10.53 -18.95
C ARG A 252 -8.81 10.64 -19.67
N ALA A 253 -9.77 9.78 -19.30
CA ALA A 253 -11.15 9.95 -19.74
C ALA A 253 -11.75 11.25 -19.18
N PRO A 254 -12.59 11.97 -19.96
CA PRO A 254 -13.33 13.10 -19.43
C PRO A 254 -14.18 12.71 -18.22
N PHE A 255 -14.28 13.61 -17.24
CA PHE A 255 -15.16 13.44 -16.07
C PHE A 255 -14.90 12.17 -15.23
N ASN A 256 -13.66 11.71 -15.18
CA ASN A 256 -13.24 10.44 -14.55
C ASN A 256 -13.43 10.37 -13.03
N VAL A 257 -13.73 11.48 -12.36
CA VAL A 257 -14.01 11.54 -10.90
C VAL A 257 -15.30 12.32 -10.67
N THR A 258 -16.20 11.80 -9.83
CA THR A 258 -17.53 12.38 -9.63
C THR A 258 -17.48 13.69 -8.81
N ASN A 259 -18.51 14.55 -8.95
CA ASN A 259 -18.71 15.76 -8.14
C ASN A 259 -18.62 15.47 -6.64
N LEU A 260 -19.31 14.44 -6.19
CA LEU A 260 -19.36 14.10 -4.76
C LEU A 260 -18.00 13.67 -4.24
N SER A 261 -17.26 12.90 -5.05
CA SER A 261 -15.90 12.46 -4.72
C SER A 261 -14.93 13.64 -4.59
N LEU A 262 -14.97 14.59 -5.53
CA LEU A 262 -14.11 15.79 -5.51
C LEU A 262 -14.40 16.66 -4.29
N LYS A 263 -15.67 16.94 -4.00
CA LYS A 263 -16.08 17.74 -2.83
C LYS A 263 -15.69 17.05 -1.51
N ALA A 264 -15.92 15.76 -1.40
CA ALA A 264 -15.53 14.98 -0.24
C ALA A 264 -14.00 15.00 -0.01
N ALA A 265 -13.20 14.88 -1.08
CA ALA A 265 -11.75 14.95 -1.00
C ALA A 265 -11.26 16.33 -0.53
N CYS A 266 -11.88 17.41 -1.02
CA CYS A 266 -11.58 18.78 -0.56
C CYS A 266 -11.82 18.95 0.94
N VAL A 267 -12.93 18.42 1.46
CA VAL A 267 -13.27 18.49 2.88
C VAL A 267 -12.35 17.60 3.72
N ALA A 268 -12.08 16.38 3.23
CA ALA A 268 -11.23 15.43 3.93
C ALA A 268 -9.78 15.95 4.10
N LEU A 269 -9.23 16.62 3.09
CA LEU A 269 -7.89 17.20 3.13
C LEU A 269 -7.73 18.25 4.24
N ASP A 270 -8.80 18.98 4.55
CA ASP A 270 -8.82 20.02 5.59
C ASP A 270 -9.14 19.47 6.99
N ASP A 271 -9.58 18.22 7.11
CA ASP A 271 -10.00 17.62 8.39
C ASP A 271 -8.82 17.06 9.20
N LYS A 272 -7.97 17.95 9.69
CA LYS A 272 -6.74 17.59 10.42
C LYS A 272 -7.01 16.79 11.68
N GLU A 273 -8.13 17.06 12.38
CA GLU A 273 -8.50 16.31 13.58
C GLU A 273 -8.77 14.85 13.28
N PHE A 274 -9.52 14.55 12.21
CA PHE A 274 -9.79 13.20 11.77
C PHE A 274 -8.49 12.48 11.34
N VAL A 275 -7.59 13.17 10.63
CA VAL A 275 -6.28 12.66 10.24
C VAL A 275 -5.47 12.26 11.47
N GLU A 276 -5.38 13.12 12.47
CA GLU A 276 -4.66 12.84 13.72
C GLU A 276 -5.26 11.65 14.47
N GLN A 277 -6.58 11.61 14.64
CA GLN A 277 -7.29 10.49 15.28
C GLN A 277 -7.02 9.17 14.55
N THR A 278 -6.99 9.17 13.21
CA THR A 278 -6.66 7.99 12.41
C THR A 278 -5.25 7.49 12.69
N LEU A 279 -4.26 8.38 12.67
CA LEU A 279 -2.86 8.02 12.89
C LEU A 279 -2.63 7.53 14.33
N GLN A 280 -3.21 8.19 15.33
CA GLN A 280 -3.13 7.79 16.73
C GLN A 280 -3.76 6.40 16.97
N ASN A 281 -4.97 6.16 16.47
CA ASN A 281 -5.59 4.84 16.55
C ASN A 281 -4.71 3.79 15.90
N ASN A 282 -4.24 4.05 14.68
CA ASN A 282 -3.44 3.11 13.92
C ASN A 282 -2.21 2.63 14.70
N PHE A 283 -1.38 3.54 15.19
CA PHE A 283 -0.12 3.14 15.84
C PHE A 283 -0.31 2.66 17.27
N THR A 284 -1.34 3.12 17.99
CA THR A 284 -1.74 2.54 19.26
C THR A 284 -2.15 1.07 19.10
N GLN A 285 -2.95 0.78 18.10
CA GLN A 285 -3.41 -0.59 17.84
C GLN A 285 -2.32 -1.45 17.18
N MET A 286 -1.49 -0.89 16.28
CA MET A 286 -0.36 -1.58 15.66
C MET A 286 0.58 -2.18 16.71
N LYS A 287 0.90 -1.40 17.74
CA LYS A 287 1.74 -1.88 18.85
C LYS A 287 1.17 -3.15 19.49
N ARG A 288 -0.13 -3.25 19.64
CA ARG A 288 -0.79 -4.46 20.21
C ARG A 288 -0.59 -5.68 19.31
N TYR A 289 -0.65 -5.52 17.97
CA TYR A 289 -0.33 -6.60 17.03
C TYR A 289 1.14 -7.01 17.11
N GLU A 290 2.06 -6.05 17.18
CA GLU A 290 3.49 -6.32 17.33
C GLU A 290 3.78 -7.06 18.63
N ASP A 291 3.21 -6.62 19.77
CA ASP A 291 3.38 -7.26 21.07
C ASP A 291 2.77 -8.68 21.10
N PHE A 292 1.58 -8.85 20.48
CA PHE A 292 0.94 -10.15 20.32
C PHE A 292 1.82 -11.11 19.50
N ALA A 293 2.37 -10.66 18.40
CA ALA A 293 3.26 -11.46 17.55
C ALA A 293 4.51 -11.90 18.32
N ARG A 294 5.16 -10.99 19.05
CA ARG A 294 6.34 -11.30 19.89
C ARG A 294 6.01 -12.34 20.97
N GLN A 295 4.88 -12.19 21.67
CA GLN A 295 4.45 -13.11 22.73
C GLN A 295 4.15 -14.53 22.22
N ASN A 296 3.75 -14.66 20.94
CA ASN A 296 3.39 -15.94 20.34
C ASN A 296 4.43 -16.46 19.35
N GLY A 297 5.62 -15.87 19.26
CA GLY A 297 6.70 -16.30 18.37
C GLY A 297 6.38 -16.14 16.88
N ILE A 298 5.44 -15.25 16.51
CA ILE A 298 5.03 -15.00 15.13
C ILE A 298 5.97 -13.99 14.50
N LYS A 299 6.52 -14.32 13.33
CA LYS A 299 7.37 -13.40 12.58
C LYS A 299 6.52 -12.31 11.90
N PHE A 300 7.01 -11.08 11.91
CA PHE A 300 6.38 -9.96 11.22
C PHE A 300 7.44 -8.95 10.76
N ILE A 301 7.08 -8.12 9.79
CA ILE A 301 7.86 -6.96 9.35
C ILE A 301 7.35 -5.72 10.08
N ASN A 302 8.27 -4.87 10.55
CA ASN A 302 7.93 -3.57 11.13
C ASN A 302 7.18 -2.72 10.11
N SER A 303 5.89 -2.48 10.35
CA SER A 303 5.01 -1.83 9.39
C SER A 303 4.96 -0.31 9.57
N TYR A 304 4.97 0.38 8.43
CA TYR A 304 4.79 1.84 8.29
C TYR A 304 3.47 2.19 7.59
N THR A 305 2.50 1.27 7.64
CA THR A 305 1.20 1.38 6.97
C THR A 305 0.05 1.29 7.98
N ASN A 306 -1.18 1.08 7.49
CA ASN A 306 -2.34 0.77 8.33
C ASN A 306 -2.66 -0.74 8.39
N PHE A 307 -1.66 -1.58 8.21
CA PHE A 307 -1.77 -3.04 8.32
C PHE A 307 -0.47 -3.65 8.83
N ILE A 308 -0.52 -4.90 9.28
CA ILE A 308 0.65 -5.71 9.63
C ILE A 308 0.59 -7.04 8.88
N THR A 309 1.75 -7.63 8.56
CA THR A 309 1.86 -8.93 7.90
C THR A 309 2.55 -9.92 8.83
N TYR A 310 1.87 -11.04 9.12
CA TYR A 310 2.35 -12.17 9.89
C TYR A 310 2.78 -13.30 8.97
N PHE A 311 3.92 -13.92 9.27
CA PHE A 311 4.53 -14.99 8.48
C PHE A 311 4.61 -16.28 9.26
N PHE A 312 4.37 -17.41 8.59
CA PHE A 312 4.31 -18.73 9.20
C PHE A 312 5.41 -19.68 8.71
N ASP A 313 6.27 -19.26 7.78
CA ASP A 313 7.39 -20.04 7.27
C ASP A 313 8.73 -19.57 7.84
N GLU A 314 9.73 -20.51 7.90
CA GLU A 314 11.11 -20.20 8.27
C GLU A 314 11.88 -19.45 7.15
N CYS A 315 11.39 -19.49 5.92
CA CYS A 315 12.09 -19.02 4.70
C CYS A 315 12.35 -17.49 4.63
N LEU A 316 12.02 -16.72 5.66
CA LEU A 316 12.31 -15.29 5.74
C LEU A 316 13.75 -14.97 6.20
N GLY A 317 14.64 -16.00 6.26
CA GLY A 317 15.88 -15.95 7.03
C GLY A 317 16.92 -14.91 6.59
N GLN A 318 16.97 -14.46 5.35
CA GLN A 318 18.03 -13.54 4.89
C GLN A 318 17.52 -12.11 4.57
N GLY A 319 16.38 -11.94 3.93
CA GLY A 319 15.88 -10.62 3.53
C GLY A 319 15.34 -9.78 4.71
N VAL A 320 14.65 -10.41 5.68
CA VAL A 320 14.05 -9.70 6.82
C VAL A 320 15.08 -9.37 7.91
N ALA A 321 16.08 -10.24 8.10
CA ALA A 321 17.16 -9.99 9.06
C ALA A 321 17.98 -8.75 8.72
N ASN A 322 18.26 -8.53 7.43
CA ASN A 322 19.02 -7.36 6.96
C ASN A 322 18.23 -6.06 7.12
N PHE A 323 16.92 -6.08 6.91
CA PHE A 323 16.07 -4.88 7.05
C PHE A 323 15.95 -4.44 8.52
N ASN A 324 15.77 -5.39 9.43
CA ASN A 324 15.73 -5.11 10.87
C ASN A 324 17.10 -4.71 11.43
N ALA A 325 18.21 -5.23 10.89
CA ALA A 325 19.58 -4.86 11.29
C ALA A 325 19.97 -3.45 10.82
N SER A 326 19.56 -3.03 9.62
CA SER A 326 19.79 -1.66 9.13
C SER A 326 19.01 -0.61 9.92
N ALA A 327 17.80 -0.95 10.39
CA ALA A 327 17.02 -0.10 11.29
C ALA A 327 17.67 0.04 12.68
N ALA A 328 18.35 -1.00 13.17
CA ALA A 328 19.08 -0.96 14.45
C ALA A 328 20.38 -0.13 14.39
N GLN A 329 21.03 -0.04 13.21
CA GLN A 329 22.23 0.79 13.02
C GLN A 329 21.92 2.30 12.90
N SER A 330 20.66 2.68 12.70
CA SER A 330 20.23 4.09 12.64
C SER A 330 19.83 4.72 13.98
N GLY A 331 20.29 4.18 15.10
CA GLY A 331 20.34 4.92 16.37
C GLY A 331 19.06 4.98 17.18
N ALA A 332 18.31 3.90 17.31
CA ALA A 332 17.38 3.71 18.41
C ALA A 332 17.78 2.46 19.21
N ASN A 333 18.24 2.69 20.44
CA ASN A 333 18.58 1.63 21.42
C ASN A 333 17.32 0.82 21.81
N PHE A 334 16.89 -0.11 20.97
CA PHE A 334 15.85 -1.10 21.26
C PHE A 334 16.21 -2.52 20.77
N GLY A 335 17.49 -2.84 20.65
CA GLY A 335 17.98 -4.12 20.13
C GLY A 335 19.01 -4.85 20.98
N ALA A 336 19.33 -4.39 22.19
CA ALA A 336 20.41 -5.00 23.00
C ALA A 336 19.98 -6.27 23.77
N ASP A 337 18.69 -6.59 23.89
CA ASP A 337 18.21 -7.74 24.67
C ASP A 337 18.09 -9.07 23.91
N LEU A 338 18.30 -9.08 22.59
CA LEU A 338 18.19 -10.32 21.79
C LEU A 338 19.49 -11.15 21.71
N ALA A 339 20.61 -10.61 22.16
CA ALA A 339 21.91 -11.29 22.08
C ALA A 339 22.33 -12.01 23.39
N GLN A 340 21.68 -11.79 24.52
CA GLN A 340 22.08 -12.37 25.83
C GLN A 340 21.17 -13.49 26.37
N HIS A 341 20.08 -13.85 25.69
CA HIS A 341 19.23 -15.00 26.08
C HIS A 341 19.47 -16.27 25.24
N LYS A 342 20.72 -16.53 24.84
CA LYS A 342 21.15 -17.86 24.33
C LYS A 342 21.80 -18.69 25.43
N ALA A 343 21.16 -18.88 26.53
CA ALA A 343 21.45 -19.99 27.42
C ALA A 343 20.27 -20.26 28.35
N ASN A 344 19.73 -21.46 28.15
CA ASN A 344 18.84 -22.22 29.03
C ASN A 344 17.32 -22.20 28.74
N SER A 345 16.95 -23.32 28.16
CA SER A 345 15.76 -24.15 28.42
C SER A 345 14.40 -23.70 27.89
N SER A 346 13.80 -24.59 27.12
CA SER A 346 12.41 -24.71 26.68
C SER A 346 12.04 -24.13 25.29
N THR A 347 12.88 -24.34 24.30
CA THR A 347 12.66 -23.86 22.92
C THR A 347 11.92 -24.84 21.99
N ASN A 348 11.45 -25.99 22.48
CA ASN A 348 10.92 -27.03 21.59
C ASN A 348 9.40 -26.94 21.30
N SER A 349 8.63 -26.06 21.94
CA SER A 349 7.18 -25.97 21.70
C SER A 349 6.76 -24.85 20.75
N SER A 350 7.44 -23.71 20.75
CA SER A 350 7.09 -22.57 19.89
C SER A 350 7.59 -22.71 18.44
N GLU A 351 8.76 -23.31 18.22
CA GLU A 351 9.28 -23.60 16.88
C GLU A 351 8.44 -24.66 16.13
N ASN A 352 7.77 -25.56 16.83
CA ASN A 352 6.89 -26.56 16.23
C ASN A 352 5.49 -26.00 15.87
N LEU A 353 5.02 -24.92 16.48
CA LEU A 353 3.72 -24.33 16.19
C LEU A 353 3.71 -23.55 14.87
N ALA A 354 4.73 -22.73 14.62
CA ALA A 354 4.86 -21.95 13.39
C ALA A 354 4.99 -22.85 12.13
N LYS A 355 5.56 -24.05 12.28
CA LYS A 355 5.72 -25.02 11.19
C LYS A 355 4.42 -25.70 10.72
N LYS A 356 3.30 -25.54 11.44
CA LYS A 356 2.03 -26.21 11.14
C LYS A 356 0.93 -25.32 10.59
N LEU A 357 1.09 -23.99 10.61
CA LEU A 357 0.02 -23.07 10.24
C LEU A 357 0.06 -22.75 8.73
N ASP A 358 -0.98 -23.14 8.00
CA ASP A 358 -1.23 -22.71 6.62
C ASP A 358 -2.05 -21.43 6.62
N SER A 359 -1.57 -20.38 5.95
CA SER A 359 -2.21 -19.05 5.93
C SER A 359 -3.60 -19.09 5.32
N THR A 360 -3.84 -19.95 4.32
CA THR A 360 -5.15 -20.09 3.67
C THR A 360 -6.14 -20.78 4.61
N GLN A 361 -5.70 -21.85 5.28
CA GLN A 361 -6.53 -22.52 6.28
C GLN A 361 -6.90 -21.56 7.42
N LEU A 362 -5.93 -20.84 7.94
CA LEU A 362 -6.14 -19.85 9.01
C LEU A 362 -7.11 -18.74 8.59
N ALA A 363 -6.95 -18.19 7.39
CA ALA A 363 -7.85 -17.17 6.85
C ALA A 363 -9.29 -17.72 6.70
N ASN A 364 -9.45 -18.98 6.28
CA ASN A 364 -10.75 -19.61 6.14
C ASN A 364 -11.42 -19.88 7.51
N GLU A 365 -10.65 -20.31 8.53
CA GLU A 365 -11.20 -20.51 9.88
C GLU A 365 -11.64 -19.17 10.53
N LEU A 366 -10.84 -18.11 10.39
CA LEU A 366 -11.21 -16.76 10.83
C LEU A 366 -12.46 -16.26 10.08
N LEU A 367 -12.57 -16.55 8.79
CA LEU A 367 -13.73 -16.20 7.99
C LEU A 367 -15.02 -16.81 8.51
N LYS A 368 -15.00 -18.09 8.88
CA LYS A 368 -16.16 -18.79 9.51
C LYS A 368 -16.59 -18.14 10.83
N LYS A 369 -15.66 -17.44 11.50
CA LYS A 369 -15.91 -16.66 12.72
C LYS A 369 -16.29 -15.21 12.45
N GLY A 370 -16.46 -14.84 11.18
CA GLY A 370 -16.84 -13.48 10.78
C GLY A 370 -15.69 -12.49 10.78
N ILE A 371 -14.44 -12.96 10.71
CA ILE A 371 -13.25 -12.09 10.62
C ILE A 371 -12.59 -12.28 9.26
N ILE A 372 -12.64 -11.23 8.43
CA ILE A 372 -12.06 -11.23 7.09
C ILE A 372 -10.66 -10.63 7.15
N ILE A 373 -9.63 -11.40 6.82
CA ILE A 373 -8.24 -10.96 6.65
C ILE A 373 -7.76 -11.24 5.23
N ARG A 374 -6.57 -10.78 4.86
CA ARG A 374 -5.98 -11.04 3.55
C ARG A 374 -4.96 -12.18 3.63
N ASP A 375 -5.26 -13.31 2.98
CA ASP A 375 -4.29 -14.35 2.70
C ASP A 375 -3.31 -13.89 1.60
N LEU A 376 -2.01 -14.11 1.81
CA LEU A 376 -0.95 -13.74 0.87
C LEU A 376 -0.44 -14.92 0.04
N LYS A 377 -1.15 -16.04 0.00
CA LYS A 377 -0.78 -17.20 -0.82
C LYS A 377 -0.64 -16.86 -2.30
N SER A 378 -1.47 -15.95 -2.82
CA SER A 378 -1.38 -15.45 -4.20
C SER A 378 -0.08 -14.68 -4.50
N TYR A 379 0.63 -14.23 -3.48
CA TYR A 379 1.97 -13.63 -3.57
C TYR A 379 3.10 -14.66 -3.39
N GLY A 380 2.77 -15.95 -3.27
CA GLY A 380 3.73 -17.02 -2.99
C GLY A 380 4.20 -17.08 -1.55
N LEU A 381 3.48 -16.45 -0.62
CA LEU A 381 3.85 -16.36 0.80
C LEU A 381 2.89 -17.16 1.68
N ASN A 382 3.41 -17.92 2.65
CA ASN A 382 2.62 -18.44 3.75
C ASN A 382 2.48 -17.37 4.83
N ALA A 383 1.64 -16.39 4.57
CA ALA A 383 1.49 -15.19 5.38
C ALA A 383 0.07 -14.62 5.29
N ILE A 384 -0.31 -13.86 6.31
CA ILE A 384 -1.56 -13.10 6.33
C ILE A 384 -1.28 -11.61 6.54
N ARG A 385 -2.05 -10.75 5.86
CA ARG A 385 -2.04 -9.31 6.10
C ARG A 385 -3.32 -8.92 6.83
N ILE A 386 -3.16 -8.23 7.96
CA ILE A 386 -4.26 -7.80 8.83
C ILE A 386 -4.30 -6.27 8.83
N THR A 387 -5.42 -5.69 8.42
CA THR A 387 -5.68 -4.25 8.54
C THR A 387 -5.85 -3.90 10.00
N ILE A 388 -5.31 -2.77 10.44
CA ILE A 388 -5.47 -2.30 11.81
C ILE A 388 -6.88 -1.73 11.99
N GLY A 389 -7.68 -2.39 12.83
CA GLY A 389 -9.06 -2.02 13.15
C GLY A 389 -9.19 -1.12 14.37
N LEU A 390 -10.43 -0.95 14.84
CA LEU A 390 -10.73 -0.39 16.15
C LEU A 390 -10.34 -1.39 17.25
N LYS A 391 -10.28 -0.92 18.50
CA LYS A 391 -9.90 -1.76 19.62
C LYS A 391 -10.73 -3.05 19.70
N GLU A 392 -12.05 -2.92 19.60
CA GLU A 392 -12.99 -4.04 19.71
C GLU A 392 -12.88 -5.04 18.55
N GLU A 393 -12.55 -4.56 17.35
CA GLU A 393 -12.33 -5.39 16.17
C GLU A 393 -11.03 -6.18 16.31
N ASN A 394 -9.98 -5.53 16.82
CA ASN A 394 -8.69 -6.15 17.07
C ASN A 394 -8.75 -7.14 18.23
N ASP A 395 -9.54 -6.85 19.31
CA ASP A 395 -9.78 -7.77 20.42
C ASP A 395 -10.41 -9.08 19.91
N ALA A 396 -11.44 -8.97 19.09
CA ALA A 396 -12.09 -10.13 18.51
C ALA A 396 -11.13 -10.96 17.62
N PHE A 397 -10.28 -10.28 16.83
CA PHE A 397 -9.23 -10.96 16.06
C PHE A 397 -8.25 -11.70 16.99
N PHE A 398 -7.72 -11.07 18.03
CA PHE A 398 -6.77 -11.71 18.94
C PHE A 398 -7.37 -12.92 19.66
N ASP A 399 -8.63 -12.84 20.10
CA ASP A 399 -9.31 -13.91 20.81
C ASP A 399 -9.49 -15.15 19.91
N GLU A 400 -10.02 -14.96 18.70
CA GLU A 400 -10.22 -16.07 17.75
C GLU A 400 -8.88 -16.61 17.24
N PHE A 401 -7.92 -15.74 16.95
CA PHE A 401 -6.61 -16.15 16.47
C PHE A 401 -5.84 -16.99 17.51
N LYS A 402 -5.89 -16.59 18.80
CA LYS A 402 -5.30 -17.38 19.90
C LYS A 402 -5.87 -18.80 19.99
N ASN A 403 -7.18 -18.94 19.75
CA ASN A 403 -7.83 -20.25 19.79
C ASN A 403 -7.32 -21.14 18.65
N LEU A 404 -7.06 -20.57 17.48
CA LEU A 404 -6.59 -21.29 16.30
C LEU A 404 -5.10 -21.72 16.37
N ILE A 405 -4.25 -20.95 17.08
CA ILE A 405 -2.83 -21.26 17.20
C ILE A 405 -2.48 -22.15 18.40
N LYS A 406 -3.44 -22.42 19.30
CA LYS A 406 -3.24 -23.27 20.50
C LYS A 406 -3.48 -24.77 20.25
N VAL A 407 -3.93 -25.14 19.04
CA VAL A 407 -4.28 -26.53 18.70
C VAL A 407 -3.11 -27.37 18.23
#